data_64d64b6b3009d46bb4d91e0046682391
#
_entry.id   64d64b6b3009d46bb4d91e0046682391
#
_cell.length_a   1.000
_cell.length_b   1.000
_cell.length_c   1.000
_cell.angle_alpha   90.00
_cell.angle_beta   90.00
_cell.angle_gamma   90.00
#
_symmetry.space_group_name_H-M   'P 1'
#
loop_
_entity.id
_entity.type
_entity.pdbx_description
1 polymer ?
#
loop_
_entity_poly.entity_id
_entity_poly.type
_entity_poly.pdbx_seq_one_letter_code
_entity_poly.pdbx_strand_id
1 'polypeptide(L)'
;MRVGIYYRHSFHQAIVQSTSRALQPQHDCLATSDTGELTRYRPHVIVAAEDLTYLHLRAHLPLSRFVHTRHGLANKGIPARSFRAADYVCVTSEAVRDDFLAQGIRPRRGYWITGYVQMDNLFSAPRPPQIPAGKKVVLYAPTWHDGLSSLPLLGSRVVDLLHAGRSDTFVVIKPHPLVQQGKDPKLAPWMQTLRAAARDRSDTYLIENRGEDVMPWLNAADVLVSDASSVQLEYLALDRPLVLIDNPEHVTSPHYDPNGMEWKWRDMGQRIGTADALPGAVSAALSNPRLGAERRAVYRERLFGNLLDGRSGERLARRVDQLAPEVASDAQLLAVSPIGHAVHTSLPYLRNASRAFKRLLRSA
;
A
#
# COMPACT_ATOMS: atom_id res chain seq x y z
N MET A 1 17.60 -0.94 -20.91
CA MET A 1 17.99 -2.07 -20.03
C MET A 1 16.82 -3.03 -19.87
N ARG A 2 17.08 -4.27 -19.46
CA ARG A 2 16.00 -5.16 -19.01
C ARG A 2 15.62 -4.85 -17.57
N VAL A 3 14.33 -4.62 -17.32
CA VAL A 3 13.78 -4.31 -16.00
C VAL A 3 12.72 -5.34 -15.63
N GLY A 4 12.95 -6.06 -14.55
CA GLY A 4 11.96 -6.97 -13.98
C GLY A 4 11.07 -6.22 -12.99
N ILE A 5 9.76 -6.28 -13.17
CA ILE A 5 8.78 -5.73 -12.22
C ILE A 5 8.15 -6.94 -11.51
N TYR A 6 8.62 -7.19 -10.28
CA TYR A 6 8.25 -8.40 -9.55
C TYR A 6 7.18 -8.13 -8.49
N TYR A 7 6.16 -8.98 -8.43
CA TYR A 7 5.11 -8.95 -7.42
C TYR A 7 4.75 -10.36 -6.96
N ARG A 8 4.35 -10.51 -5.69
CA ARG A 8 3.96 -11.82 -5.11
C ARG A 8 2.46 -12.02 -5.09
N HIS A 9 1.71 -10.93 -5.04
CA HIS A 9 0.25 -10.95 -4.87
C HIS A 9 -0.44 -10.23 -6.02
N SER A 10 -1.41 -10.89 -6.64
CA SER A 10 -2.18 -10.33 -7.77
C SER A 10 -2.93 -9.04 -7.42
N PHE A 11 -3.22 -8.81 -6.14
CA PHE A 11 -3.87 -7.57 -5.71
C PHE A 11 -2.95 -6.33 -5.74
N HIS A 12 -1.66 -6.49 -6.01
CA HIS A 12 -0.76 -5.36 -6.29
C HIS A 12 -0.75 -4.96 -7.78
N GLN A 13 -1.68 -5.48 -8.57
CA GLN A 13 -1.73 -5.25 -10.01
C GLN A 13 -1.78 -3.75 -10.39
N ALA A 14 -2.53 -2.93 -9.65
CA ALA A 14 -2.58 -1.48 -9.90
C ALA A 14 -1.19 -0.81 -9.75
N ILE A 15 -0.42 -1.21 -8.72
CA ILE A 15 0.95 -0.71 -8.51
C ILE A 15 1.88 -1.18 -9.62
N VAL A 16 1.76 -2.46 -10.00
CA VAL A 16 2.54 -3.06 -11.11
C VAL A 16 2.26 -2.33 -12.41
N GLN A 17 0.99 -2.08 -12.73
CA GLN A 17 0.59 -1.35 -13.95
C GLN A 17 1.13 0.08 -13.98
N SER A 18 1.06 0.81 -12.86
CA SER A 18 1.61 2.17 -12.76
C SER A 18 3.12 2.16 -12.96
N THR A 19 3.83 1.21 -12.34
CA THR A 19 5.28 1.04 -12.50
C THR A 19 5.64 0.64 -13.93
N SER A 20 4.89 -0.29 -14.55
CA SER A 20 5.10 -0.72 -15.94
C SER A 20 4.94 0.44 -16.91
N ARG A 21 3.85 1.19 -16.79
CA ARG A 21 3.61 2.37 -17.65
C ARG A 21 4.73 3.40 -17.57
N ALA A 22 5.33 3.56 -16.39
CA ALA A 22 6.44 4.48 -16.19
C ALA A 22 7.74 4.01 -16.86
N LEU A 23 8.01 2.70 -16.88
CA LEU A 23 9.30 2.15 -17.29
C LEU A 23 9.34 1.63 -18.73
N GLN A 24 8.23 1.07 -19.24
CA GLN A 24 8.14 0.47 -20.58
C GLN A 24 8.54 1.41 -21.75
N PRO A 25 8.28 2.74 -21.69
CA PRO A 25 8.70 3.60 -22.80
C PRO A 25 10.22 3.65 -23.04
N GLN A 26 11.03 3.36 -22.03
CA GLN A 26 12.50 3.51 -22.07
C GLN A 26 13.24 2.19 -21.86
N HIS A 27 12.55 1.14 -21.38
CA HIS A 27 13.15 -0.11 -20.98
C HIS A 27 12.39 -1.31 -21.53
N ASP A 28 13.11 -2.41 -21.76
CA ASP A 28 12.50 -3.73 -21.94
C ASP A 28 12.04 -4.22 -20.55
N CYS A 29 10.72 -4.41 -20.38
CA CYS A 29 10.12 -4.67 -19.07
C CYS A 29 9.36 -5.99 -19.05
N LEU A 30 9.66 -6.83 -18.06
CA LEU A 30 8.90 -8.02 -17.72
C LEU A 30 8.21 -7.83 -16.36
N ALA A 31 6.87 -7.83 -16.35
CA ALA A 31 6.09 -7.86 -15.11
C ALA A 31 5.64 -9.29 -14.81
N THR A 32 6.13 -9.87 -13.71
CA THR A 32 5.85 -11.28 -13.38
C THR A 32 5.81 -11.54 -11.89
N SER A 33 5.06 -12.57 -11.48
CA SER A 33 5.09 -13.15 -10.14
C SER A 33 5.88 -14.48 -10.09
N ASP A 34 6.34 -14.97 -11.23
CA ASP A 34 7.13 -16.20 -11.35
C ASP A 34 8.63 -15.89 -11.25
N THR A 35 9.25 -16.36 -10.17
CA THR A 35 10.69 -16.21 -9.94
C THR A 35 11.52 -16.90 -11.02
N GLY A 36 11.04 -18.05 -11.57
CA GLY A 36 11.73 -18.78 -12.64
C GLY A 36 11.73 -17.99 -13.95
N GLU A 37 10.59 -17.37 -14.30
CA GLU A 37 10.49 -16.48 -15.46
C GLU A 37 11.42 -15.28 -15.30
N LEU A 38 11.38 -14.61 -14.14
CA LEU A 38 12.24 -13.48 -13.82
C LEU A 38 13.73 -13.88 -13.90
N THR A 39 14.10 -15.07 -13.41
CA THR A 39 15.48 -15.57 -13.46
C THR A 39 15.93 -15.83 -14.89
N ARG A 40 15.07 -16.41 -15.75
CA ARG A 40 15.36 -16.61 -17.18
C ARG A 40 15.50 -15.28 -17.93
N TYR A 41 14.68 -14.29 -17.58
CA TYR A 41 14.72 -12.95 -18.17
C TYR A 41 16.03 -12.21 -17.85
N ARG A 42 16.66 -12.48 -16.69
CA ARG A 42 17.94 -11.88 -16.25
C ARG A 42 17.92 -10.36 -16.31
N PRO A 43 17.07 -9.72 -15.51
CA PRO A 43 16.97 -8.28 -15.51
C PRO A 43 18.23 -7.62 -14.94
N HIS A 44 18.59 -6.46 -15.48
CA HIS A 44 19.64 -5.60 -14.91
C HIS A 44 19.15 -4.95 -13.61
N VAL A 45 17.85 -4.57 -13.60
CA VAL A 45 17.18 -3.92 -12.47
C VAL A 45 15.90 -4.67 -12.15
N ILE A 46 15.64 -4.87 -10.86
CA ILE A 46 14.39 -5.44 -10.35
C ILE A 46 13.69 -4.36 -9.53
N VAL A 47 12.48 -4.01 -9.93
CA VAL A 47 11.60 -3.10 -9.20
C VAL A 47 10.51 -3.92 -8.54
N ALA A 48 10.33 -3.75 -7.23
CA ALA A 48 9.26 -4.41 -6.49
C ALA A 48 8.74 -3.51 -5.36
N ALA A 49 7.47 -3.70 -5.03
CA ALA A 49 6.78 -2.90 -4.03
C ALA A 49 6.58 -3.63 -2.69
N GLU A 50 6.87 -4.93 -2.65
CA GLU A 50 6.53 -5.79 -1.52
C GLU A 50 7.72 -6.06 -0.59
N ASP A 51 7.41 -6.25 0.70
CA ASP A 51 8.39 -6.54 1.73
C ASP A 51 9.05 -7.91 1.57
N LEU A 52 10.30 -8.01 2.03
CA LEU A 52 11.10 -9.26 2.08
C LEU A 52 11.39 -9.92 0.72
N THR A 53 10.87 -9.39 -0.37
CA THR A 53 11.05 -9.92 -1.72
C THR A 53 12.53 -10.01 -2.09
N TYR A 54 13.32 -8.99 -1.75
CA TYR A 54 14.72 -8.87 -2.19
C TYR A 54 15.66 -9.90 -1.59
N LEU A 55 15.42 -10.35 -0.35
CA LEU A 55 16.23 -11.40 0.28
C LEU A 55 16.16 -12.70 -0.49
N HIS A 56 14.95 -13.01 -1.01
CA HIS A 56 14.73 -14.21 -1.80
C HIS A 56 15.31 -14.07 -3.23
N LEU A 57 14.99 -12.96 -3.90
CA LEU A 57 15.39 -12.75 -5.29
C LEU A 57 16.90 -12.55 -5.43
N ARG A 58 17.56 -11.95 -4.45
CA ARG A 58 19.01 -11.70 -4.52
C ARG A 58 19.82 -13.00 -4.57
N ALA A 59 19.32 -14.09 -3.99
CA ALA A 59 19.97 -15.39 -4.09
C ALA A 59 20.01 -15.92 -5.55
N HIS A 60 18.99 -15.56 -6.35
CA HIS A 60 18.87 -16.00 -7.74
C HIS A 60 19.47 -15.02 -8.74
N LEU A 61 19.45 -13.72 -8.40
CA LEU A 61 19.83 -12.62 -9.28
C LEU A 61 20.81 -11.68 -8.56
N PRO A 62 21.99 -12.17 -8.14
CA PRO A 62 22.90 -11.44 -7.25
C PRO A 62 23.51 -10.18 -7.89
N LEU A 63 23.56 -10.10 -9.22
CA LEU A 63 24.14 -8.98 -9.97
C LEU A 63 23.11 -7.92 -10.36
N SER A 64 21.81 -8.23 -10.24
CA SER A 64 20.75 -7.24 -10.49
C SER A 64 20.72 -6.16 -9.40
N ARG A 65 20.32 -4.94 -9.76
CA ARG A 65 20.00 -3.89 -8.80
C ARG A 65 18.55 -4.00 -8.34
N PHE A 66 18.33 -3.82 -7.05
CA PHE A 66 17.01 -3.97 -6.44
C PHE A 66 16.48 -2.61 -5.99
N VAL A 67 15.34 -2.20 -6.57
CA VAL A 67 14.65 -0.94 -6.27
C VAL A 67 13.32 -1.25 -5.58
N HIS A 68 13.11 -0.69 -4.41
CA HIS A 68 11.88 -0.84 -3.63
C HIS A 68 10.99 0.40 -3.77
N THR A 69 9.79 0.24 -4.34
CA THR A 69 8.85 1.35 -4.59
C THR A 69 7.77 1.50 -3.54
N ARG A 70 7.68 0.57 -2.57
CA ARG A 70 6.62 0.47 -1.57
C ARG A 70 5.24 0.14 -2.19
N HIS A 71 4.33 -0.40 -1.38
CA HIS A 71 2.95 -0.71 -1.77
C HIS A 71 1.91 0.08 -0.96
N GLY A 72 2.35 1.04 -0.19
CA GLY A 72 1.57 1.94 0.63
C GLY A 72 2.47 2.87 1.43
N LEU A 73 1.92 3.96 1.96
CA LEU A 73 2.69 5.01 2.62
C LEU A 73 2.84 4.80 4.13
N ALA A 74 1.99 3.98 4.78
CA ALA A 74 2.11 3.67 6.20
C ALA A 74 3.41 2.92 6.53
N ASN A 75 3.94 3.16 7.72
CA ASN A 75 5.18 2.56 8.20
C ASN A 75 4.95 1.32 9.07
N LYS A 76 3.70 0.95 9.33
CA LYS A 76 3.36 -0.16 10.22
C LYS A 76 4.08 -1.44 9.82
N GLY A 77 4.93 -1.91 10.72
CA GLY A 77 5.57 -3.21 10.57
C GLY A 77 6.46 -3.38 9.34
N ILE A 78 6.87 -2.27 8.67
CA ILE A 78 7.85 -2.40 7.59
C ILE A 78 9.12 -2.96 8.22
N PRO A 79 9.51 -4.20 7.91
CA PRO A 79 10.71 -4.74 8.48
C PRO A 79 11.87 -3.88 7.97
N ALA A 80 12.60 -3.23 8.86
CA ALA A 80 13.82 -2.47 8.51
C ALA A 80 14.76 -3.30 7.62
N ARG A 81 14.72 -4.63 7.77
CA ARG A 81 15.46 -5.60 6.95
C ARG A 81 15.06 -5.59 5.47
N SER A 82 13.79 -5.30 5.12
CA SER A 82 13.37 -5.20 3.71
C SER A 82 14.05 -4.03 3.02
N PHE A 83 14.06 -2.87 3.65
CA PHE A 83 14.75 -1.70 3.12
C PHE A 83 16.26 -1.89 3.06
N ARG A 84 16.85 -2.50 4.11
CA ARG A 84 18.27 -2.84 4.14
C ARG A 84 18.69 -3.86 3.09
N ALA A 85 17.76 -4.69 2.61
CA ALA A 85 18.02 -5.67 1.56
C ALA A 85 17.95 -5.08 0.14
N ALA A 86 17.22 -3.98 -0.06
CA ALA A 86 17.17 -3.26 -1.33
C ALA A 86 18.45 -2.44 -1.57
N ASP A 87 18.82 -2.24 -2.83
CA ASP A 87 19.87 -1.31 -3.17
C ASP A 87 19.36 0.12 -3.04
N TYR A 88 18.19 0.40 -3.55
CA TYR A 88 17.54 1.70 -3.46
C TYR A 88 16.10 1.57 -2.97
N VAL A 89 15.64 2.54 -2.19
CA VAL A 89 14.25 2.65 -1.72
C VAL A 89 13.68 3.99 -2.16
N CYS A 90 12.54 3.95 -2.86
CA CYS A 90 11.79 5.14 -3.24
C CYS A 90 11.02 5.70 -2.05
N VAL A 91 11.08 7.00 -1.86
CA VAL A 91 10.36 7.74 -0.82
C VAL A 91 9.66 8.96 -1.40
N THR A 92 8.69 9.46 -0.67
CA THR A 92 7.79 10.53 -1.13
C THR A 92 8.34 11.93 -0.88
N SER A 93 9.30 12.10 0.05
CA SER A 93 9.91 13.40 0.35
C SER A 93 11.27 13.23 1.03
N GLU A 94 11.99 14.32 1.15
CA GLU A 94 13.22 14.39 1.95
C GLU A 94 12.95 14.13 3.42
N ALA A 95 11.88 14.69 3.96
CA ALA A 95 11.50 14.48 5.35
C ALA A 95 11.24 13.00 5.67
N VAL A 96 10.59 12.26 4.77
CA VAL A 96 10.38 10.81 4.94
C VAL A 96 11.71 10.05 4.86
N ARG A 97 12.63 10.42 3.97
CA ARG A 97 13.99 9.86 3.93
C ARG A 97 14.70 10.07 5.27
N ASP A 98 14.66 11.30 5.78
CA ASP A 98 15.37 11.69 6.99
C ASP A 98 14.79 10.99 8.23
N ASP A 99 13.47 10.80 8.28
CA ASP A 99 12.81 10.00 9.32
C ASP A 99 13.30 8.53 9.32
N PHE A 100 13.46 7.91 8.15
CA PHE A 100 14.03 6.55 8.07
C PHE A 100 15.52 6.52 8.47
N LEU A 101 16.29 7.51 8.04
CA LEU A 101 17.69 7.62 8.42
C LEU A 101 17.87 7.81 9.93
N ALA A 102 17.01 8.61 10.57
CA ALA A 102 17.00 8.80 12.02
C ALA A 102 16.66 7.50 12.79
N GLN A 103 15.85 6.62 12.19
CA GLN A 103 15.56 5.30 12.73
C GLN A 103 16.64 4.25 12.41
N GLY A 104 17.76 4.65 11.81
CA GLY A 104 18.84 3.74 11.42
C GLY A 104 18.48 2.80 10.27
N ILE A 105 17.43 3.12 9.50
CA ILE A 105 17.01 2.33 8.35
C ILE A 105 17.75 2.86 7.12
N ARG A 106 18.67 2.06 6.59
CA ARG A 106 19.51 2.44 5.46
C ARG A 106 19.47 1.35 4.40
N PRO A 107 19.01 1.66 3.17
CA PRO A 107 19.19 0.80 2.01
C PRO A 107 20.71 0.62 1.70
N ARG A 108 21.04 -0.38 0.93
CA ARG A 108 22.45 -0.69 0.62
C ARG A 108 23.19 0.45 -0.10
N ARG A 109 22.48 1.22 -0.92
CA ARG A 109 23.05 2.34 -1.71
C ARG A 109 22.38 3.67 -1.42
N GLY A 110 21.10 3.71 -1.11
CA GLY A 110 20.46 4.94 -0.69
C GLY A 110 18.95 5.03 -0.99
N TYR A 111 18.42 6.22 -0.75
CA TYR A 111 17.05 6.58 -1.03
C TYR A 111 16.93 7.37 -2.34
N TRP A 112 15.85 7.11 -3.07
CA TRP A 112 15.41 7.92 -4.20
C TRP A 112 14.16 8.71 -3.82
N ILE A 113 14.23 10.01 -3.92
CA ILE A 113 13.07 10.89 -3.72
C ILE A 113 12.35 10.98 -5.07
N THR A 114 11.36 10.10 -5.26
CA THR A 114 10.62 9.97 -6.53
C THR A 114 9.17 10.37 -6.40
N GLY A 115 8.62 10.42 -5.21
CA GLY A 115 7.18 10.32 -4.99
C GLY A 115 6.73 8.87 -4.95
N TYR A 116 5.42 8.64 -4.99
CA TYR A 116 4.80 7.33 -5.01
C TYR A 116 4.07 7.11 -6.33
N VAL A 117 4.60 6.20 -7.15
CA VAL A 117 4.20 6.04 -8.57
C VAL A 117 2.70 5.78 -8.74
N GLN A 118 2.08 5.03 -7.84
CA GLN A 118 0.64 4.79 -7.91
C GLN A 118 -0.17 6.09 -7.78
N MET A 119 0.33 7.09 -7.06
CA MET A 119 -0.36 8.37 -6.87
C MET A 119 -0.39 9.25 -8.13
N ASP A 120 0.38 8.93 -9.16
CA ASP A 120 0.27 9.64 -10.43
C ASP A 120 -1.14 9.49 -11.03
N ASN A 121 -1.85 8.41 -10.69
CA ASN A 121 -3.25 8.21 -11.08
C ASN A 121 -4.25 9.00 -10.23
N LEU A 122 -3.86 9.52 -9.07
CA LEU A 122 -4.79 10.14 -8.12
C LEU A 122 -5.55 11.33 -8.72
N PHE A 123 -4.85 12.17 -9.48
CA PHE A 123 -5.42 13.38 -10.06
C PHE A 123 -5.88 13.22 -11.52
N SER A 124 -5.41 12.18 -12.22
CA SER A 124 -5.66 11.96 -13.64
C SER A 124 -6.76 10.94 -13.94
N ALA A 125 -7.09 10.09 -12.98
CA ALA A 125 -8.08 9.04 -13.18
C ALA A 125 -9.50 9.63 -13.26
N PRO A 126 -10.35 9.11 -14.17
CA PRO A 126 -11.73 9.54 -14.27
C PRO A 126 -12.52 9.16 -13.01
N ARG A 127 -13.58 9.92 -12.73
CA ARG A 127 -14.53 9.58 -11.68
C ARG A 127 -15.13 8.21 -11.94
N PRO A 128 -15.18 7.28 -10.96
CA PRO A 128 -15.80 5.98 -11.16
C PRO A 128 -17.27 6.11 -11.59
N PRO A 129 -17.69 5.40 -12.68
CA PRO A 129 -19.04 5.53 -13.23
C PRO A 129 -20.15 5.02 -12.31
N GLN A 130 -19.80 4.23 -11.29
CA GLN A 130 -20.73 3.75 -10.27
C GLN A 130 -21.23 4.87 -9.35
N ILE A 131 -20.53 6.00 -9.29
CA ILE A 131 -20.88 7.12 -8.42
C ILE A 131 -21.86 8.05 -9.13
N PRO A 132 -23.14 8.14 -8.67
CA PRO A 132 -24.12 9.01 -9.28
C PRO A 132 -23.70 10.49 -9.24
N ALA A 133 -24.14 11.25 -10.24
CA ALA A 133 -23.90 12.70 -10.27
C ALA A 133 -24.60 13.40 -9.08
N GLY A 134 -23.96 14.45 -8.55
CA GLY A 134 -24.52 15.28 -7.49
C GLY A 134 -24.47 14.68 -6.07
N LYS A 135 -24.04 13.43 -5.91
CA LYS A 135 -23.91 12.80 -4.58
C LYS A 135 -22.60 13.18 -3.90
N LYS A 136 -22.65 13.33 -2.57
CA LYS A 136 -21.50 13.39 -1.68
C LYS A 136 -20.97 11.99 -1.44
N VAL A 137 -19.67 11.79 -1.59
CA VAL A 137 -19.05 10.46 -1.52
C VAL A 137 -18.33 10.26 -0.20
N VAL A 138 -18.73 9.24 0.54
CA VAL A 138 -18.04 8.74 1.73
C VAL A 138 -17.35 7.44 1.37
N LEU A 139 -16.02 7.45 1.38
CA LEU A 139 -15.22 6.24 1.13
C LEU A 139 -14.80 5.63 2.47
N TYR A 140 -15.20 4.39 2.71
CA TYR A 140 -14.75 3.59 3.85
C TYR A 140 -13.68 2.58 3.41
N ALA A 141 -12.47 2.74 3.93
CA ALA A 141 -11.32 1.90 3.58
C ALA A 141 -10.59 1.37 4.82
N PRO A 142 -11.11 0.30 5.44
CA PRO A 142 -10.53 -0.27 6.66
C PRO A 142 -9.29 -1.12 6.37
N THR A 143 -8.41 -1.22 7.39
CA THR A 143 -7.33 -2.23 7.42
C THR A 143 -7.89 -3.63 7.72
N TRP A 144 -7.02 -4.63 7.65
CA TRP A 144 -7.36 -6.04 7.92
C TRP A 144 -6.78 -6.58 9.22
N HIS A 145 -5.84 -5.85 9.84
CA HIS A 145 -5.12 -6.34 11.01
C HIS A 145 -6.04 -6.45 12.24
N ASP A 146 -5.91 -7.57 12.94
CA ASP A 146 -6.60 -7.82 14.20
C ASP A 146 -6.26 -6.72 15.23
N GLY A 147 -7.26 -6.25 15.96
CA GLY A 147 -7.14 -5.14 16.92
C GLY A 147 -6.97 -3.75 16.29
N LEU A 148 -6.59 -3.62 15.01
CA LEU A 148 -6.47 -2.31 14.34
C LEU A 148 -7.67 -1.99 13.45
N SER A 149 -8.35 -3.02 12.93
CA SER A 149 -9.48 -2.85 12.02
C SER A 149 -10.71 -2.32 12.74
N SER A 150 -11.40 -1.40 12.09
CA SER A 150 -12.70 -0.87 12.54
C SER A 150 -13.88 -1.75 12.16
N LEU A 151 -13.68 -2.79 11.34
CA LEU A 151 -14.75 -3.71 10.92
C LEU A 151 -15.52 -4.33 12.09
N PRO A 152 -14.87 -4.86 13.15
CA PRO A 152 -15.61 -5.42 14.30
C PRO A 152 -16.47 -4.39 15.03
N LEU A 153 -16.02 -3.14 15.08
CA LEU A 153 -16.71 -2.06 15.78
C LEU A 153 -18.01 -1.64 15.05
N LEU A 154 -17.97 -1.58 13.72
CA LEU A 154 -19.10 -1.13 12.91
C LEU A 154 -20.08 -2.26 12.62
N GLY A 155 -19.60 -3.49 12.40
CA GLY A 155 -20.41 -4.68 12.13
C GLY A 155 -21.38 -4.50 10.97
N SER A 156 -22.60 -5.04 11.11
CA SER A 156 -23.66 -4.95 10.09
C SER A 156 -24.24 -3.55 9.93
N ARG A 157 -24.03 -2.63 10.90
CA ARG A 157 -24.53 -1.24 10.84
C ARG A 157 -23.64 -0.33 10.00
N VAL A 158 -22.55 -0.84 9.43
CA VAL A 158 -21.51 -0.04 8.76
C VAL A 158 -22.08 0.93 7.72
N VAL A 159 -22.99 0.48 6.86
CA VAL A 159 -23.57 1.32 5.79
C VAL A 159 -24.44 2.43 6.35
N ASP A 160 -25.35 2.12 7.29
CA ASP A 160 -26.24 3.10 7.90
C ASP A 160 -25.45 4.17 8.68
N LEU A 161 -24.42 3.76 9.39
CA LEU A 161 -23.54 4.68 10.11
C LEU A 161 -22.77 5.61 9.17
N LEU A 162 -22.32 5.12 8.01
CA LEU A 162 -21.60 5.90 7.01
C LEU A 162 -22.50 6.87 6.24
N HIS A 163 -23.77 6.54 6.03
CA HIS A 163 -24.77 7.46 5.46
C HIS A 163 -25.06 8.64 6.38
N ALA A 164 -24.84 8.48 7.68
CA ALA A 164 -25.06 9.54 8.68
C ALA A 164 -26.47 10.16 8.63
N GLY A 165 -27.48 9.38 8.22
CA GLY A 165 -28.84 9.85 8.05
C GLY A 165 -29.08 10.79 6.87
N ARG A 166 -28.12 10.92 5.94
CA ARG A 166 -28.19 11.87 4.81
C ARG A 166 -28.61 11.15 3.52
N SER A 167 -29.56 11.72 2.81
CA SER A 167 -30.04 11.21 1.51
C SER A 167 -29.16 11.62 0.32
N ASP A 168 -28.29 12.64 0.50
CA ASP A 168 -27.37 13.13 -0.54
C ASP A 168 -26.03 12.37 -0.57
N THR A 169 -25.83 11.39 0.31
CA THR A 169 -24.60 10.62 0.43
C THR A 169 -24.62 9.37 -0.46
N PHE A 170 -23.47 9.05 -1.03
CA PHE A 170 -23.16 7.77 -1.68
C PHE A 170 -21.99 7.12 -0.95
N VAL A 171 -22.19 5.92 -0.46
CA VAL A 171 -21.15 5.20 0.31
C VAL A 171 -20.38 4.27 -0.61
N VAL A 172 -19.06 4.34 -0.56
CA VAL A 172 -18.15 3.40 -1.22
C VAL A 172 -17.39 2.64 -0.16
N ILE A 173 -17.38 1.32 -0.23
CA ILE A 173 -16.66 0.45 0.69
C ILE A 173 -15.54 -0.23 -0.07
N LYS A 174 -14.28 0.01 0.34
CA LYS A 174 -13.08 -0.63 -0.21
C LYS A 174 -12.38 -1.44 0.87
N PRO A 175 -12.78 -2.70 1.10
CA PRO A 175 -12.10 -3.56 2.04
C PRO A 175 -10.66 -3.83 1.62
N HIS A 176 -9.79 -4.08 2.60
CA HIS A 176 -8.42 -4.51 2.29
C HIS A 176 -8.44 -5.82 1.46
N PRO A 177 -7.53 -6.00 0.48
CA PRO A 177 -7.52 -7.19 -0.39
C PRO A 177 -7.49 -8.53 0.34
N LEU A 178 -6.91 -8.60 1.54
CA LEU A 178 -6.91 -9.83 2.35
C LEU A 178 -8.29 -10.14 2.93
N VAL A 179 -9.09 -9.14 3.26
CA VAL A 179 -10.51 -9.32 3.66
C VAL A 179 -11.32 -9.83 2.47
N GLN A 180 -11.14 -9.20 1.28
CA GLN A 180 -11.80 -9.62 0.04
C GLN A 180 -11.44 -11.04 -0.38
N GLN A 181 -10.23 -11.50 -0.04
CA GLN A 181 -9.77 -12.85 -0.39
C GLN A 181 -10.55 -13.95 0.34
N GLY A 182 -11.01 -13.69 1.58
CA GLY A 182 -11.80 -14.61 2.36
C GLY A 182 -11.12 -15.95 2.72
N LYS A 183 -9.79 -16.06 2.53
CA LYS A 183 -9.03 -17.30 2.82
C LYS A 183 -8.69 -17.46 4.30
N ASP A 184 -8.56 -16.36 5.02
CA ASP A 184 -8.34 -16.37 6.45
C ASP A 184 -9.68 -16.54 7.16
N PRO A 185 -9.88 -17.59 7.97
CA PRO A 185 -11.14 -17.81 8.69
C PRO A 185 -11.56 -16.66 9.60
N LYS A 186 -10.60 -15.86 10.08
CA LYS A 186 -10.89 -14.66 10.88
C LYS A 186 -11.43 -13.50 10.05
N LEU A 187 -11.04 -13.40 8.77
CA LEU A 187 -11.40 -12.31 7.89
C LEU A 187 -12.62 -12.62 7.00
N ALA A 188 -12.87 -13.89 6.71
CA ALA A 188 -13.96 -14.32 5.84
C ALA A 188 -15.36 -13.81 6.25
N PRO A 189 -15.74 -13.80 7.55
CA PRO A 189 -17.04 -13.28 8.01
C PRO A 189 -17.23 -11.80 7.67
N TRP A 190 -16.17 -11.01 7.66
CA TRP A 190 -16.26 -9.56 7.39
C TRP A 190 -16.69 -9.25 5.99
N MET A 191 -16.21 -10.00 4.99
CA MET A 191 -16.68 -9.82 3.61
C MET A 191 -18.14 -10.16 3.45
N GLN A 192 -18.63 -11.21 4.13
CA GLN A 192 -20.05 -11.58 4.15
C GLN A 192 -20.91 -10.49 4.80
N THR A 193 -20.46 -9.94 5.94
CA THR A 193 -21.12 -8.83 6.63
C THR A 193 -21.22 -7.60 5.73
N LEU A 194 -20.15 -7.22 5.03
CA LEU A 194 -20.15 -6.08 4.12
C LEU A 194 -21.08 -6.29 2.92
N ARG A 195 -21.09 -7.50 2.34
CA ARG A 195 -22.02 -7.85 1.26
C ARG A 195 -23.48 -7.78 1.72
N ALA A 196 -23.77 -8.30 2.91
CA ALA A 196 -25.11 -8.23 3.47
C ALA A 196 -25.57 -6.79 3.74
N ALA A 197 -24.67 -5.96 4.29
CA ALA A 197 -24.95 -4.55 4.57
C ALA A 197 -25.12 -3.68 3.30
N ALA A 198 -24.45 -4.02 2.21
CA ALA A 198 -24.54 -3.31 0.92
C ALA A 198 -25.62 -3.86 -0.01
N ARG A 199 -26.25 -5.01 0.32
CA ARG A 199 -27.24 -5.67 -0.53
C ARG A 199 -28.46 -4.76 -0.74
N ASP A 200 -28.94 -4.72 -1.99
CA ASP A 200 -30.16 -4.03 -2.40
C ASP A 200 -30.14 -2.50 -2.13
N ARG A 201 -28.93 -1.92 -2.00
CA ARG A 201 -28.74 -0.49 -1.75
C ARG A 201 -28.22 0.22 -3.00
N SER A 202 -29.06 1.08 -3.58
CA SER A 202 -28.68 1.90 -4.75
C SER A 202 -27.76 3.08 -4.40
N ASP A 203 -27.60 3.39 -3.10
CA ASP A 203 -26.79 4.48 -2.55
C ASP A 203 -25.43 4.00 -2.01
N THR A 204 -25.08 2.72 -2.26
CA THR A 204 -23.87 2.09 -1.72
C THR A 204 -23.19 1.22 -2.78
N TYR A 205 -21.88 1.29 -2.86
CA TYR A 205 -21.06 0.45 -3.75
C TYR A 205 -19.97 -0.26 -2.96
N LEU A 206 -19.97 -1.60 -3.01
CA LEU A 206 -18.92 -2.43 -2.42
C LEU A 206 -17.93 -2.85 -3.51
N ILE A 207 -16.68 -2.45 -3.36
CA ILE A 207 -15.60 -2.85 -4.27
C ILE A 207 -15.17 -4.28 -3.95
N GLU A 208 -15.48 -5.22 -4.83
CA GLU A 208 -15.14 -6.64 -4.66
C GLU A 208 -13.88 -7.06 -5.41
N ASN A 209 -13.47 -6.30 -6.43
CA ASN A 209 -12.25 -6.56 -7.18
C ASN A 209 -11.01 -6.21 -6.35
N ARG A 210 -10.22 -7.21 -5.98
CA ARG A 210 -9.01 -7.07 -5.15
C ARG A 210 -7.89 -6.29 -5.82
N GLY A 211 -7.82 -6.34 -7.15
CA GLY A 211 -6.79 -5.66 -7.93
C GLY A 211 -7.19 -4.24 -8.36
N GLU A 212 -8.36 -3.76 -7.91
CA GLU A 212 -8.84 -2.45 -8.30
C GLU A 212 -8.01 -1.33 -7.68
N ASP A 213 -7.63 -0.38 -8.54
CA ASP A 213 -6.89 0.81 -8.11
C ASP A 213 -7.77 1.66 -7.20
N VAL A 214 -7.26 2.00 -6.03
CA VAL A 214 -7.97 2.83 -5.06
C VAL A 214 -7.94 4.32 -5.43
N MET A 215 -7.00 4.76 -6.27
CA MET A 215 -6.75 6.18 -6.56
C MET A 215 -7.97 6.91 -7.16
N PRO A 216 -8.72 6.36 -8.14
CA PRO A 216 -9.94 6.98 -8.63
C PRO A 216 -11.01 7.17 -7.55
N TRP A 217 -11.12 6.22 -6.62
CA TRP A 217 -12.07 6.25 -5.52
C TRP A 217 -11.69 7.27 -4.45
N LEU A 218 -10.38 7.38 -4.13
CA LEU A 218 -9.87 8.44 -3.26
C LEU A 218 -10.15 9.81 -3.87
N ASN A 219 -9.85 9.99 -5.16
CA ASN A 219 -10.11 11.26 -5.85
C ASN A 219 -11.60 11.64 -5.86
N ALA A 220 -12.50 10.67 -5.96
CA ALA A 220 -13.94 10.90 -5.99
C ALA A 220 -14.54 11.17 -4.60
N ALA A 221 -13.87 10.76 -3.51
CA ALA A 221 -14.39 10.86 -2.15
C ALA A 221 -14.37 12.30 -1.63
N ASP A 222 -15.47 12.76 -1.04
CA ASP A 222 -15.53 14.01 -0.26
C ASP A 222 -15.00 13.81 1.16
N VAL A 223 -15.19 12.63 1.73
CA VAL A 223 -14.69 12.24 3.06
C VAL A 223 -14.14 10.82 3.00
N LEU A 224 -12.97 10.62 3.59
CA LEU A 224 -12.42 9.28 3.87
C LEU A 224 -12.72 8.89 5.31
N VAL A 225 -13.33 7.73 5.49
CA VAL A 225 -13.44 7.03 6.78
C VAL A 225 -12.46 5.86 6.76
N SER A 226 -11.55 5.81 7.71
CA SER A 226 -10.53 4.77 7.77
C SER A 226 -10.11 4.50 9.22
N ASP A 227 -9.22 3.55 9.39
CA ASP A 227 -8.61 3.21 10.68
C ASP A 227 -7.07 3.30 10.59
N ALA A 228 -6.31 2.23 10.74
CA ALA A 228 -4.85 2.19 10.60
C ALA A 228 -4.38 1.80 9.17
N SER A 229 -5.16 2.13 8.15
CA SER A 229 -4.83 1.84 6.75
C SER A 229 -3.91 2.89 6.15
N SER A 230 -3.03 2.48 5.21
CA SER A 230 -2.13 3.41 4.50
C SER A 230 -2.87 4.45 3.66
N VAL A 231 -4.08 4.14 3.20
CA VAL A 231 -4.91 5.05 2.36
C VAL A 231 -5.19 6.39 3.03
N GLN A 232 -5.18 6.47 4.37
CA GLN A 232 -5.32 7.74 5.09
C GLN A 232 -4.17 8.72 4.78
N LEU A 233 -2.94 8.20 4.57
CA LEU A 233 -1.78 9.00 4.21
C LEU A 233 -1.81 9.39 2.73
N GLU A 234 -2.28 8.50 1.87
CA GLU A 234 -2.47 8.78 0.44
C GLU A 234 -3.56 9.85 0.23
N TYR A 235 -4.62 9.80 1.03
CA TYR A 235 -5.71 10.77 0.97
C TYR A 235 -5.32 12.20 1.41
N LEU A 236 -4.26 12.35 2.22
CA LEU A 236 -3.70 13.66 2.58
C LEU A 236 -3.34 14.51 1.35
N ALA A 237 -3.00 13.88 0.23
CA ALA A 237 -2.70 14.60 -1.01
C ALA A 237 -3.85 15.49 -1.49
N LEU A 238 -5.10 15.13 -1.18
CA LEU A 238 -6.32 15.83 -1.61
C LEU A 238 -6.74 16.96 -0.66
N ASP A 239 -6.14 17.07 0.52
CA ASP A 239 -6.51 18.01 1.57
C ASP A 239 -8.02 18.02 1.90
N ARG A 240 -8.64 16.85 1.90
CA ARG A 240 -10.06 16.66 2.24
C ARG A 240 -10.21 16.03 3.62
N PRO A 241 -11.37 16.17 4.29
CA PRO A 241 -11.60 15.65 5.63
C PRO A 241 -11.44 14.14 5.76
N LEU A 242 -10.86 13.72 6.90
CA LEU A 242 -10.76 12.32 7.30
C LEU A 242 -11.50 12.10 8.62
N VAL A 243 -12.18 10.96 8.73
CA VAL A 243 -12.67 10.40 9.98
C VAL A 243 -11.86 9.15 10.28
N LEU A 244 -11.16 9.13 11.41
CA LEU A 244 -10.24 8.08 11.79
C LEU A 244 -10.80 7.31 12.99
N ILE A 245 -11.12 6.04 12.77
CA ILE A 245 -11.67 5.17 13.81
C ILE A 245 -10.53 4.51 14.58
N ASP A 246 -10.47 4.76 15.87
CA ASP A 246 -9.54 4.09 16.78
C ASP A 246 -10.24 2.84 17.35
N ASN A 247 -9.81 1.65 16.91
CA ASN A 247 -10.27 0.44 17.57
C ASN A 247 -9.77 0.46 19.02
N PRO A 248 -10.63 0.27 20.03
CA PRO A 248 -10.22 0.30 21.44
C PRO A 248 -9.09 -0.69 21.80
N GLU A 249 -9.01 -1.79 21.05
CA GLU A 249 -8.00 -2.83 21.27
C GLU A 249 -6.67 -2.55 20.56
N HIS A 250 -6.51 -1.40 19.87
CA HIS A 250 -5.34 -1.16 19.02
C HIS A 250 -4.01 -1.26 19.77
N VAL A 251 -3.96 -0.86 21.04
CA VAL A 251 -2.72 -0.89 21.85
C VAL A 251 -2.22 -2.31 22.14
N THR A 252 -3.09 -3.31 22.07
CA THR A 252 -2.76 -4.72 22.29
C THR A 252 -2.39 -5.46 21.00
N SER A 253 -2.60 -4.82 19.85
CA SER A 253 -2.30 -5.43 18.56
C SER A 253 -0.79 -5.53 18.35
N PRO A 254 -0.25 -6.69 17.90
CA PRO A 254 1.17 -6.85 17.58
C PRO A 254 1.62 -6.00 16.37
N HIS A 255 0.66 -5.39 15.67
CA HIS A 255 0.88 -4.51 14.52
C HIS A 255 0.77 -3.02 14.88
N TYR A 256 0.51 -2.72 16.15
CA TYR A 256 0.49 -1.34 16.63
C TYR A 256 1.92 -0.82 16.80
N ASP A 257 2.21 0.28 16.12
CA ASP A 257 3.45 1.04 16.32
C ASP A 257 3.11 2.50 16.60
N PRO A 258 3.25 2.96 17.86
CA PRO A 258 2.94 4.34 18.22
C PRO A 258 3.82 5.37 17.47
N ASN A 259 4.95 4.92 16.90
CA ASN A 259 5.85 5.73 16.11
C ASN A 259 5.52 5.73 14.60
N GLY A 260 4.61 4.88 14.16
CA GLY A 260 4.12 4.86 12.79
C GLY A 260 3.41 6.19 12.42
N MET A 261 3.59 6.66 11.20
CA MET A 261 2.95 7.89 10.72
C MET A 261 1.43 7.83 10.84
N GLU A 262 0.85 6.67 10.62
CA GLU A 262 -0.60 6.41 10.75
C GLU A 262 -1.13 6.60 12.17
N TRP A 263 -0.26 6.64 13.16
CA TRP A 263 -0.60 6.89 14.57
C TRP A 263 -0.12 8.24 15.07
N LYS A 264 1.11 8.65 14.74
CA LYS A 264 1.67 9.96 15.13
C LYS A 264 0.90 11.14 14.55
N TRP A 265 0.32 10.98 13.36
CA TRP A 265 -0.38 12.04 12.62
C TRP A 265 -1.90 11.89 12.69
N ARG A 266 -2.39 11.25 13.72
CA ARG A 266 -3.81 10.94 13.89
C ARG A 266 -4.70 12.18 13.99
N ASP A 267 -4.14 13.32 14.39
CA ASP A 267 -4.79 14.63 14.42
C ASP A 267 -4.96 15.27 13.02
N MET A 268 -4.53 14.59 11.96
CA MET A 268 -4.86 14.97 10.58
C MET A 268 -6.35 14.79 10.25
N GLY A 269 -7.07 13.98 11.02
CA GLY A 269 -8.49 13.69 10.89
C GLY A 269 -9.24 13.79 12.21
N GLN A 270 -10.57 13.76 12.14
CA GLN A 270 -11.42 13.62 13.31
C GLN A 270 -11.34 12.20 13.85
N ARG A 271 -10.88 12.04 15.08
CA ARG A 271 -10.77 10.73 15.74
C ARG A 271 -12.07 10.36 16.44
N ILE A 272 -12.48 9.11 16.30
CA ILE A 272 -13.59 8.49 17.03
C ILE A 272 -13.19 7.11 17.56
N GLY A 273 -13.71 6.74 18.73
CA GLY A 273 -13.47 5.43 19.35
C GLY A 273 -14.70 4.54 19.45
N THR A 274 -15.87 5.00 18.99
CA THR A 274 -17.13 4.24 19.05
C THR A 274 -17.89 4.32 17.74
N ALA A 275 -18.67 3.28 17.44
CA ALA A 275 -19.51 3.25 16.23
C ALA A 275 -20.55 4.38 16.21
N ASP A 276 -21.13 4.69 17.37
CA ASP A 276 -22.23 5.68 17.48
C ASP A 276 -21.74 7.13 17.28
N ALA A 277 -20.44 7.39 17.40
CA ALA A 277 -19.84 8.69 17.07
C ALA A 277 -19.66 8.91 15.55
N LEU A 278 -19.70 7.84 14.74
CA LEU A 278 -19.39 7.91 13.31
C LEU A 278 -20.35 8.79 12.52
N PRO A 279 -21.71 8.72 12.67
CA PRO A 279 -22.62 9.55 11.90
C PRO A 279 -22.39 11.04 12.11
N GLY A 280 -22.19 11.47 13.36
CA GLY A 280 -21.89 12.86 13.69
C GLY A 280 -20.57 13.35 13.06
N ALA A 281 -19.52 12.52 13.10
CA ALA A 281 -18.22 12.82 12.53
C ALA A 281 -18.29 12.94 10.99
N VAL A 282 -18.96 12.00 10.32
CA VAL A 282 -19.17 12.04 8.86
C VAL A 282 -19.97 13.29 8.45
N SER A 283 -21.07 13.57 9.16
CA SER A 283 -21.90 14.76 8.88
C SER A 283 -21.11 16.06 9.05
N ALA A 284 -20.32 16.20 10.11
CA ALA A 284 -19.44 17.35 10.33
C ALA A 284 -18.41 17.52 9.22
N ALA A 285 -17.76 16.41 8.81
CA ALA A 285 -16.76 16.40 7.73
C ALA A 285 -17.37 16.79 6.38
N LEU A 286 -18.56 16.31 6.04
CA LEU A 286 -19.26 16.65 4.80
C LEU A 286 -19.75 18.10 4.78
N SER A 287 -20.14 18.64 5.95
CA SER A 287 -20.62 20.03 6.08
C SER A 287 -19.48 21.05 6.14
N ASN A 288 -18.29 20.63 6.59
CA ASN A 288 -17.11 21.50 6.66
C ASN A 288 -15.89 20.84 6.00
N PRO A 289 -15.70 20.99 4.67
CA PRO A 289 -14.56 20.41 3.96
C PRO A 289 -13.18 20.89 4.45
N ARG A 290 -13.13 22.01 5.18
CA ARG A 290 -11.90 22.55 5.77
C ARG A 290 -11.61 22.05 7.20
N LEU A 291 -12.47 21.21 7.76
CA LEU A 291 -12.27 20.63 9.09
C LEU A 291 -10.90 19.92 9.17
N GLY A 292 -10.00 20.40 10.06
CA GLY A 292 -8.64 19.85 10.24
C GLY A 292 -7.64 20.21 9.13
N ALA A 293 -7.93 21.15 8.23
CA ALA A 293 -7.08 21.51 7.10
C ALA A 293 -5.66 21.97 7.51
N GLU A 294 -5.53 22.72 8.61
CA GLU A 294 -4.22 23.19 9.10
C GLU A 294 -3.28 22.02 9.43
N ARG A 295 -3.78 21.02 10.14
CA ARG A 295 -2.99 19.82 10.47
C ARG A 295 -2.67 19.00 9.23
N ARG A 296 -3.65 18.82 8.34
CA ARG A 296 -3.40 18.12 7.07
C ARG A 296 -2.34 18.81 6.22
N ALA A 297 -2.33 20.13 6.15
CA ALA A 297 -1.34 20.89 5.39
C ALA A 297 0.10 20.60 5.87
N VAL A 298 0.32 20.59 7.20
CA VAL A 298 1.62 20.28 7.79
C VAL A 298 2.08 18.87 7.41
N TYR A 299 1.21 17.86 7.56
CA TYR A 299 1.57 16.48 7.25
C TYR A 299 1.66 16.21 5.75
N ARG A 300 0.84 16.88 4.94
CA ARG A 300 0.91 16.81 3.48
C ARG A 300 2.25 17.33 2.96
N GLU A 301 2.70 18.48 3.46
CA GLU A 301 4.01 19.03 3.12
C GLU A 301 5.13 18.08 3.55
N ARG A 302 5.09 17.60 4.79
CA ARG A 302 6.09 16.67 5.30
C ARG A 302 6.16 15.36 4.49
N LEU A 303 4.98 14.81 4.11
CA LEU A 303 4.89 13.53 3.41
C LEU A 303 5.28 13.63 1.94
N PHE A 304 4.90 14.71 1.27
CA PHE A 304 5.01 14.80 -0.18
C PHE A 304 5.92 15.95 -0.67
N GLY A 305 6.14 16.98 0.14
CA GLY A 305 6.80 18.20 -0.32
C GLY A 305 6.13 18.73 -1.59
N ASN A 306 6.91 18.96 -2.62
CA ASN A 306 6.44 19.43 -3.93
C ASN A 306 6.20 18.30 -4.96
N LEU A 307 6.12 17.03 -4.55
CA LEU A 307 6.06 15.87 -5.45
C LEU A 307 4.63 15.36 -5.75
N LEU A 308 3.60 16.19 -5.53
CA LEU A 308 2.20 15.90 -5.91
C LEU A 308 1.88 16.44 -7.32
N ASP A 309 2.75 16.20 -8.28
CA ASP A 309 2.66 16.72 -9.66
C ASP A 309 2.33 15.66 -10.71
N GLY A 310 2.03 14.41 -10.27
CA GLY A 310 1.73 13.29 -11.18
C GLY A 310 2.93 12.76 -11.97
N ARG A 311 4.17 13.06 -11.55
CA ARG A 311 5.40 12.72 -12.27
C ARG A 311 6.33 11.77 -11.51
N SER A 312 5.80 11.03 -10.56
CA SER A 312 6.58 10.05 -9.77
C SER A 312 7.15 8.95 -10.64
N GLY A 313 6.36 8.48 -11.62
CA GLY A 313 6.79 7.49 -12.61
C GLY A 313 7.95 7.98 -13.48
N GLU A 314 7.91 9.22 -13.96
CA GLU A 314 9.01 9.82 -14.74
C GLU A 314 10.30 9.93 -13.89
N ARG A 315 10.18 10.27 -12.61
CA ARG A 315 11.34 10.32 -11.71
C ARG A 315 11.92 8.93 -11.48
N LEU A 316 11.05 7.92 -11.30
CA LEU A 316 11.49 6.53 -11.19
C LEU A 316 12.24 6.09 -12.45
N ALA A 317 11.69 6.35 -13.65
CA ALA A 317 12.33 5.98 -14.91
C ALA A 317 13.71 6.63 -15.07
N ARG A 318 13.83 7.94 -14.81
CA ARG A 318 15.11 8.64 -14.84
C ARG A 318 16.13 8.06 -13.84
N ARG A 319 15.69 7.66 -12.64
CA ARG A 319 16.58 7.04 -11.66
C ARG A 319 17.03 5.65 -12.11
N VAL A 320 16.15 4.89 -12.76
CA VAL A 320 16.52 3.60 -13.36
C VAL A 320 17.53 3.81 -14.50
N ASP A 321 17.33 4.79 -15.39
CA ASP A 321 18.31 5.12 -16.44
C ASP A 321 19.70 5.40 -15.89
N GLN A 322 19.78 6.14 -14.79
CA GLN A 322 21.04 6.48 -14.13
C GLN A 322 21.80 5.26 -13.58
N LEU A 323 21.16 4.09 -13.51
CA LEU A 323 21.82 2.85 -13.09
C LEU A 323 22.64 2.20 -14.22
N ALA A 324 22.52 2.63 -15.46
CA ALA A 324 23.21 1.99 -16.59
C ALA A 324 24.72 1.74 -16.34
N PRO A 325 25.49 2.67 -15.75
CA PRO A 325 26.91 2.46 -15.43
C PRO A 325 27.16 1.50 -14.24
N GLU A 326 26.12 1.25 -13.42
CA GLU A 326 26.25 0.47 -12.18
C GLU A 326 25.83 -1.00 -12.34
N VAL A 327 25.10 -1.34 -13.41
CA VAL A 327 24.58 -2.68 -13.60
C VAL A 327 25.61 -3.58 -14.28
N ALA A 328 25.52 -4.86 -13.99
CA ALA A 328 26.37 -5.86 -14.64
C ALA A 328 26.07 -5.94 -16.15
N SER A 329 27.09 -6.23 -16.94
CA SER A 329 26.91 -6.48 -18.37
C SER A 329 26.07 -7.75 -18.61
N ASP A 330 25.49 -7.88 -19.81
CA ASP A 330 24.76 -9.09 -20.20
C ASP A 330 25.61 -10.35 -20.06
N ALA A 331 26.88 -10.30 -20.42
CA ALA A 331 27.78 -11.43 -20.27
C ALA A 331 27.98 -11.84 -18.80
N GLN A 332 28.07 -10.87 -17.89
CA GLN A 332 28.16 -11.15 -16.45
C GLN A 332 26.85 -11.72 -15.90
N LEU A 333 25.69 -11.20 -16.31
CA LEU A 333 24.40 -11.74 -15.91
C LEU A 333 24.20 -13.18 -16.40
N LEU A 334 24.72 -13.51 -17.58
CA LEU A 334 24.70 -14.86 -18.14
C LEU A 334 25.56 -15.85 -17.35
N ALA A 335 26.72 -15.40 -16.86
CA ALA A 335 27.67 -16.24 -16.14
C ALA A 335 27.19 -16.71 -14.75
N VAL A 336 26.25 -16.02 -14.14
CA VAL A 336 25.75 -16.31 -12.77
C VAL A 336 24.71 -17.43 -12.72
N SER A 337 24.15 -17.83 -13.87
CA SER A 337 23.03 -18.78 -13.98
C SER A 337 23.22 -20.17 -13.30
N PRO A 338 24.38 -20.83 -13.34
CA PRO A 338 24.54 -22.16 -12.75
C PRO A 338 24.44 -22.21 -11.22
N ILE A 339 24.95 -21.16 -10.55
CA ILE A 339 24.98 -21.10 -9.08
C ILE A 339 23.58 -20.76 -8.51
N GLY A 340 22.84 -19.88 -9.17
CA GLY A 340 21.47 -19.54 -8.79
C GLY A 340 20.52 -20.74 -8.84
N HIS A 341 20.70 -21.65 -9.78
CA HIS A 341 19.87 -22.84 -9.93
C HIS A 341 20.09 -23.84 -8.78
N ALA A 342 21.32 -24.04 -8.34
CA ALA A 342 21.65 -24.95 -7.23
C ALA A 342 21.09 -24.44 -5.88
N VAL A 343 21.10 -23.14 -5.67
CA VAL A 343 20.51 -22.51 -4.47
C VAL A 343 18.99 -22.58 -4.48
N HIS A 344 18.36 -22.51 -5.65
CA HIS A 344 16.90 -22.58 -5.79
C HIS A 344 16.34 -23.93 -5.33
N THR A 345 17.00 -25.01 -5.66
CA THR A 345 16.57 -26.37 -5.31
C THR A 345 16.72 -26.68 -3.82
N SER A 346 17.65 -26.03 -3.12
CA SER A 346 17.92 -26.30 -1.70
C SER A 346 17.12 -25.40 -0.73
N LEU A 347 16.71 -24.20 -1.12
CA LEU A 347 15.98 -23.26 -0.24
C LEU A 347 14.60 -23.74 0.24
N PRO A 348 13.75 -24.44 -0.55
CA PRO A 348 12.51 -25.01 -0.06
C PRO A 348 12.74 -26.06 1.04
N TYR A 349 13.80 -26.87 0.94
CA TYR A 349 14.16 -27.87 1.95
C TYR A 349 14.63 -27.20 3.26
N LEU A 350 15.44 -26.16 3.17
CA LEU A 350 15.90 -25.41 4.33
C LEU A 350 14.76 -24.64 5.04
N ARG A 351 13.78 -24.15 4.28
CA ARG A 351 12.58 -23.50 4.85
C ARG A 351 11.67 -24.52 5.57
N ASN A 352 11.50 -25.70 5.00
CA ASN A 352 10.71 -26.77 5.61
C ASN A 352 11.40 -27.32 6.86
N ALA A 353 12.71 -27.52 6.83
CA ALA A 353 13.50 -27.90 7.99
C ALA A 353 13.44 -26.86 9.12
N SER A 354 13.53 -25.57 8.79
CA SER A 354 13.39 -24.48 9.78
C SER A 354 11.98 -24.40 10.36
N ARG A 355 10.93 -24.67 9.60
CA ARG A 355 9.55 -24.72 10.09
C ARG A 355 9.30 -25.96 10.96
N ALA A 356 9.84 -27.12 10.60
CA ALA A 356 9.77 -28.33 11.38
C ALA A 356 10.53 -28.17 12.70
N PHE A 357 11.72 -27.59 12.70
CA PHE A 357 12.51 -27.29 13.89
C PHE A 357 11.82 -26.31 14.84
N LYS A 358 11.17 -25.25 14.31
CA LYS A 358 10.36 -24.33 15.13
C LYS A 358 9.09 -24.96 15.71
N ARG A 359 8.52 -25.97 15.05
CA ARG A 359 7.41 -26.75 15.61
C ARG A 359 7.86 -27.65 16.75
N LEU A 360 9.00 -28.34 16.60
CA LEU A 360 9.62 -29.16 17.63
C LEU A 360 9.99 -28.35 18.90
N LEU A 361 10.51 -27.13 18.75
CA LEU A 361 10.82 -26.24 19.88
C LEU A 361 9.59 -25.63 20.59
N ARG A 362 8.40 -25.74 19.99
CA ARG A 362 7.14 -25.28 20.60
C ARG A 362 6.34 -26.42 21.24
N SER A 363 6.76 -27.63 21.05
CA SER A 363 6.14 -28.84 21.61
C SER A 363 7.01 -29.50 22.71
N ALA A 364 8.16 -28.93 23.01
CA ALA A 364 9.01 -29.22 24.16
C ALA A 364 8.92 -28.04 25.17
#